data_4eb23845789bdc55b2c0d81675c0675c
#
_entry.id   4eb23845789bdc55b2c0d81675c0675c
#
_cell.length_a   1.000
_cell.length_b   1.000
_cell.length_c   1.000
_cell.angle_alpha   90.00
_cell.angle_beta   90.00
_cell.angle_gamma   90.00
#
_symmetry.space_group_name_H-M   'P 1'
#
loop_
_entity.id
_entity.type
_entity.pdbx_description
1 polymer ?
#
loop_
_entity_poly.entity_id
_entity_poly.type
_entity_poly.pdbx_seq_one_letter_code
_entity_poly.pdbx_strand_id
1 'polypeptide(L)'
;MIEALRRLHQLKSEGVIKDYAIGGGYAASYYLEPILTYDLDIFVLMATDEEFSALYQYFRSRKYEISNVYVVVEGMPVQFLPSFISPFIDEAIRRARRIRVRGTPSKVLTVEYLIATLLMAFRPKDKMVIPHLLEQADIQRLNEILGRFSDEKTPLDKRLGRILESLR
;
A
#
# COMPACT_ATOMS: atom_id res chain seq x y z
N MET A 1 -5.32 6.45 -13.85
CA MET A 1 -5.16 6.44 -12.37
C MET A 1 -6.18 7.32 -11.66
N ILE A 2 -6.34 8.58 -12.06
CA ILE A 2 -7.26 9.50 -11.34
C ILE A 2 -8.70 8.99 -11.33
N GLU A 3 -9.17 8.41 -12.44
CA GLU A 3 -10.52 7.85 -12.50
C GLU A 3 -10.68 6.66 -11.55
N ALA A 4 -9.64 5.83 -11.41
CA ALA A 4 -9.64 4.73 -10.45
C ALA A 4 -9.73 5.26 -9.00
N LEU A 5 -8.98 6.31 -8.66
CA LEU A 5 -9.05 6.93 -7.34
C LEU A 5 -10.41 7.56 -7.06
N ARG A 6 -11.03 8.18 -8.06
CA ARG A 6 -12.40 8.71 -7.93
C ARG A 6 -13.40 7.59 -7.63
N ARG A 7 -13.26 6.47 -8.31
CA ARG A 7 -14.11 5.30 -8.07
C ARG A 7 -13.88 4.74 -6.65
N LEU A 8 -12.65 4.64 -6.20
CA LEU A 8 -12.34 4.18 -4.84
C LEU A 8 -12.91 5.12 -3.79
N HIS A 9 -12.80 6.42 -4.00
CA HIS A 9 -13.41 7.41 -3.12
C HIS A 9 -14.92 7.25 -3.07
N GLN A 10 -15.58 7.01 -4.20
CA GLN A 10 -17.01 6.75 -4.27
C GLN A 10 -17.37 5.47 -3.50
N LEU A 11 -16.61 4.38 -3.66
CA LEU A 11 -16.85 3.13 -2.93
C LEU A 11 -16.74 3.34 -1.43
N LYS A 12 -15.81 4.16 -0.98
CA LYS A 12 -15.72 4.54 0.43
C LYS A 12 -16.94 5.35 0.87
N SER A 13 -17.37 6.33 0.08
CA SER A 13 -18.56 7.14 0.38
C SER A 13 -19.82 6.30 0.46
N GLU A 14 -19.95 5.27 -0.36
CA GLU A 14 -21.09 4.35 -0.39
C GLU A 14 -21.01 3.25 0.68
N GLY A 15 -19.91 3.18 1.42
CA GLY A 15 -19.71 2.18 2.47
C GLY A 15 -19.31 0.79 1.97
N VAL A 16 -19.00 0.62 0.69
CA VAL A 16 -18.49 -0.64 0.14
C VAL A 16 -17.13 -0.98 0.73
N ILE A 17 -16.29 0.03 0.93
CA ILE A 17 -15.05 -0.07 1.69
C ILE A 17 -15.08 0.96 2.82
N LYS A 18 -14.51 0.59 3.98
CA LYS A 18 -14.50 1.49 5.15
C LYS A 18 -13.43 2.56 5.03
N ASP A 19 -12.23 2.15 4.64
CA ASP A 19 -11.08 3.02 4.45
C ASP A 19 -10.04 2.32 3.60
N TYR A 20 -9.10 3.10 3.03
CA TYR A 20 -8.01 2.56 2.23
C TYR A 20 -6.82 3.50 2.24
N ALA A 21 -5.68 2.99 1.79
CA ALA A 21 -4.49 3.80 1.56
C ALA A 21 -3.73 3.29 0.33
N ILE A 22 -3.17 4.22 -0.43
CA ILE A 22 -2.32 3.91 -1.57
C ILE A 22 -0.95 3.45 -1.05
N GLY A 23 -0.47 2.32 -1.55
CA GLY A 23 0.88 1.81 -1.30
C GLY A 23 1.65 1.59 -2.59
N GLY A 24 2.67 0.75 -2.54
CA GLY A 24 3.43 0.31 -3.70
C GLY A 24 4.09 1.42 -4.50
N GLY A 25 4.20 1.22 -5.81
CA GLY A 25 4.90 2.13 -6.72
C GLY A 25 4.27 3.51 -6.81
N TYR A 26 2.94 3.63 -6.76
CA TYR A 26 2.28 4.93 -6.78
C TYR A 26 2.54 5.73 -5.49
N ALA A 27 2.60 5.08 -4.33
CA ALA A 27 2.99 5.73 -3.09
C ALA A 27 4.45 6.19 -3.16
N ALA A 28 5.34 5.37 -3.67
CA ALA A 28 6.74 5.75 -3.88
C ALA A 28 6.85 6.97 -4.81
N SER A 29 6.07 6.99 -5.88
CA SER A 29 6.02 8.14 -6.82
C SER A 29 5.47 9.41 -6.18
N TYR A 30 4.68 9.29 -5.13
CA TYR A 30 4.21 10.46 -4.38
C TYR A 30 5.36 11.12 -3.61
N TYR A 31 6.26 10.33 -3.02
CA TYR A 31 7.38 10.83 -2.22
C TYR A 31 8.63 11.13 -3.04
N LEU A 32 8.80 10.49 -4.18
CA LEU A 32 9.97 10.58 -5.05
C LEU A 32 9.56 11.12 -6.42
N GLU A 33 10.52 11.16 -7.34
CA GLU A 33 10.19 11.41 -8.74
C GLU A 33 9.35 10.24 -9.29
N PRO A 34 8.56 10.48 -10.34
CA PRO A 34 7.71 9.45 -10.92
C PRO A 34 8.47 8.17 -11.26
N ILE A 35 7.95 7.05 -10.76
CA ILE A 35 8.48 5.71 -10.99
C ILE A 35 7.52 5.00 -11.91
N LEU A 36 8.05 4.25 -12.89
CA LEU A 36 7.20 3.44 -13.75
C LEU A 36 6.53 2.33 -12.93
N THR A 37 5.21 2.34 -12.92
CA THR A 37 4.40 1.33 -12.26
C THR A 37 3.17 1.05 -13.11
N TYR A 38 2.75 -0.22 -13.17
CA TYR A 38 1.66 -0.68 -14.03
C TYR A 38 0.36 -0.91 -13.28
N ASP A 39 0.42 -1.03 -11.96
CA ASP A 39 -0.70 -1.37 -11.10
C ASP A 39 -0.76 -0.45 -9.90
N LEU A 40 -1.96 -0.34 -9.35
CA LEU A 40 -2.24 0.46 -8.17
C LEU A 40 -2.44 -0.48 -6.98
N ASP A 41 -1.59 -0.37 -5.98
CA ASP A 41 -1.71 -1.15 -4.75
C ASP A 41 -2.54 -0.39 -3.73
N ILE A 42 -3.68 -0.96 -3.36
CA ILE A 42 -4.63 -0.37 -2.42
C ILE A 42 -4.75 -1.27 -1.19
N PHE A 43 -4.27 -0.75 -0.08
CA PHE A 43 -4.47 -1.38 1.22
C PHE A 43 -5.85 -1.00 1.73
N VAL A 44 -6.71 -2.01 2.00
CA VAL A 44 -8.11 -1.78 2.40
C VAL A 44 -8.36 -2.24 3.82
N LEU A 45 -9.07 -1.42 4.58
CA LEU A 45 -9.46 -1.73 5.94
C LEU A 45 -10.62 -2.72 5.92
N MET A 46 -10.34 -3.97 6.24
CA MET A 46 -11.30 -5.09 6.25
C MET A 46 -10.99 -6.02 7.41
N ALA A 47 -12.00 -6.32 8.21
CA ALA A 47 -11.84 -7.12 9.41
C ALA A 47 -11.80 -8.63 9.13
N THR A 48 -12.44 -9.10 8.06
CA THR A 48 -12.62 -10.53 7.80
C THR A 48 -12.41 -10.89 6.32
N ASP A 49 -12.10 -12.17 6.09
CA ASP A 49 -12.02 -12.73 4.75
C ASP A 49 -13.36 -12.63 4.01
N GLU A 50 -14.47 -12.73 4.73
CA GLU A 50 -15.81 -12.59 4.17
C GLU A 50 -16.05 -11.20 3.61
N GLU A 51 -15.59 -10.15 4.31
CA GLU A 51 -15.66 -8.77 3.81
C GLU A 51 -14.85 -8.62 2.53
N PHE A 52 -13.69 -9.23 2.47
CA PHE A 52 -12.84 -9.20 1.28
C PHE A 52 -13.47 -9.94 0.11
N SER A 53 -14.03 -11.12 0.36
CA SER A 53 -14.77 -11.88 -0.66
C SER A 53 -15.98 -11.09 -1.17
N ALA A 54 -16.68 -10.39 -0.29
CA ALA A 54 -17.81 -9.54 -0.66
C ALA A 54 -17.38 -8.39 -1.58
N LEU A 55 -16.19 -7.82 -1.38
CA LEU A 55 -15.64 -6.79 -2.26
C LEU A 55 -15.44 -7.34 -3.69
N TYR A 56 -14.86 -8.54 -3.83
CA TYR A 56 -14.68 -9.15 -5.14
C TYR A 56 -16.02 -9.51 -5.79
N GLN A 57 -17.00 -9.98 -5.01
CA GLN A 57 -18.34 -10.24 -5.53
C GLN A 57 -19.03 -8.97 -6.00
N TYR A 58 -18.81 -7.86 -5.30
CA TYR A 58 -19.28 -6.55 -5.74
C TYR A 58 -18.75 -6.22 -7.15
N PHE A 59 -17.46 -6.39 -7.37
CA PHE A 59 -16.87 -6.11 -8.69
C PHE A 59 -17.36 -7.09 -9.76
N ARG A 60 -17.44 -8.39 -9.44
CA ARG A 60 -17.94 -9.41 -10.39
C ARG A 60 -19.38 -9.12 -10.81
N SER A 61 -20.25 -8.80 -9.85
CA SER A 61 -21.67 -8.54 -10.12
C SER A 61 -21.86 -7.33 -11.04
N ARG A 62 -20.91 -6.43 -11.07
CA ARG A 62 -20.90 -5.23 -11.92
C ARG A 62 -20.04 -5.40 -13.16
N LYS A 63 -19.61 -6.63 -13.45
CA LYS A 63 -18.85 -7.01 -14.65
C LYS A 63 -17.50 -6.30 -14.78
N TYR A 64 -16.86 -5.97 -13.68
CA TYR A 64 -15.47 -5.53 -13.71
C TYR A 64 -14.59 -6.69 -14.16
N GLU A 65 -13.60 -6.38 -15.00
CA GLU A 65 -12.59 -7.36 -15.39
C GLU A 65 -11.74 -7.73 -14.17
N ILE A 66 -11.57 -9.02 -13.90
CA ILE A 66 -10.72 -9.55 -12.84
C ILE A 66 -9.73 -10.51 -13.47
N SER A 67 -8.45 -10.23 -13.31
CA SER A 67 -7.35 -11.05 -13.83
C SER A 67 -6.38 -11.36 -12.68
N ASN A 68 -6.31 -12.62 -12.27
CA ASN A 68 -5.55 -13.06 -11.10
C ASN A 68 -5.98 -12.28 -9.85
N VAL A 69 -5.06 -11.51 -9.26
CA VAL A 69 -5.32 -10.69 -8.07
C VAL A 69 -5.80 -9.28 -8.40
N TYR A 70 -5.82 -8.92 -9.68
CA TYR A 70 -6.13 -7.55 -10.11
C TYR A 70 -7.59 -7.39 -10.49
N VAL A 71 -8.17 -6.29 -10.02
CA VAL A 71 -9.46 -5.79 -10.51
C VAL A 71 -9.15 -4.58 -11.40
N VAL A 72 -9.64 -4.58 -12.62
CA VAL A 72 -9.45 -3.44 -13.52
C VAL A 72 -10.51 -2.38 -13.20
N VAL A 73 -10.09 -1.28 -12.57
CA VAL A 73 -10.96 -0.18 -12.18
C VAL A 73 -10.67 1.01 -13.08
N GLU A 74 -11.64 1.38 -13.91
CA GLU A 74 -11.48 2.49 -14.87
C GLU A 74 -10.18 2.36 -15.70
N GLY A 75 -9.93 1.16 -16.20
CA GLY A 75 -8.76 0.85 -17.02
C GLY A 75 -7.45 0.65 -16.27
N MET A 76 -7.45 0.79 -14.92
CA MET A 76 -6.27 0.65 -14.08
C MET A 76 -6.31 -0.69 -13.35
N PRO A 77 -5.29 -1.56 -13.50
CA PRO A 77 -5.18 -2.76 -12.65
C PRO A 77 -4.96 -2.35 -11.19
N VAL A 78 -5.84 -2.80 -10.31
CA VAL A 78 -5.78 -2.51 -8.88
C VAL A 78 -5.64 -3.82 -8.12
N GLN A 79 -4.62 -3.90 -7.28
CA GLN A 79 -4.47 -4.98 -6.32
C GLN A 79 -4.94 -4.50 -4.95
N PHE A 80 -5.89 -5.22 -4.37
CA PHE A 80 -6.36 -4.93 -3.02
C PHE A 80 -5.64 -5.82 -2.00
N LEU A 81 -5.14 -5.21 -0.93
CA LEU A 81 -4.45 -5.89 0.15
C LEU A 81 -5.22 -5.64 1.46
N PRO A 82 -5.90 -6.66 2.01
CA PRO A 82 -6.80 -6.46 3.14
C PRO A 82 -6.05 -6.41 4.47
N SER A 83 -6.57 -5.61 5.41
CA SER A 83 -5.93 -5.40 6.70
C SER A 83 -6.01 -6.60 7.65
N PHE A 84 -6.94 -7.54 7.43
CA PHE A 84 -7.06 -8.69 8.32
C PHE A 84 -5.87 -9.66 8.25
N ILE A 85 -5.06 -9.59 7.18
CA ILE A 85 -3.89 -10.47 7.03
C ILE A 85 -2.75 -10.11 7.97
N SER A 86 -2.73 -8.89 8.52
CA SER A 86 -1.67 -8.46 9.41
C SER A 86 -2.09 -7.22 10.22
N PRO A 87 -1.87 -7.22 11.56
CA PRO A 87 -2.05 -6.02 12.38
C PRO A 87 -1.23 -4.83 11.87
N PHE A 88 -0.10 -5.09 11.22
CA PHE A 88 0.73 -4.06 10.60
C PHE A 88 -0.04 -3.31 9.51
N ILE A 89 -0.74 -4.02 8.62
CA ILE A 89 -1.50 -3.40 7.53
C ILE A 89 -2.65 -2.55 8.08
N ASP A 90 -3.35 -3.04 9.10
CA ASP A 90 -4.41 -2.27 9.78
C ASP A 90 -3.85 -0.93 10.29
N GLU A 91 -2.75 -0.97 11.01
CA GLU A 91 -2.10 0.24 11.54
C GLU A 91 -1.63 1.16 10.42
N ALA A 92 -1.02 0.61 9.38
CA ALA A 92 -0.54 1.38 8.24
C ALA A 92 -1.65 2.19 7.57
N ILE A 93 -2.82 1.60 7.39
CA ILE A 93 -3.99 2.28 6.81
C ILE A 93 -4.49 3.39 7.76
N ARG A 94 -4.62 3.10 9.04
CA ARG A 94 -5.11 4.06 10.04
C ARG A 94 -4.18 5.26 10.19
N ARG A 95 -2.88 5.06 10.05
CA ARG A 95 -1.84 6.09 10.15
C ARG A 95 -1.53 6.77 8.82
N ALA A 96 -2.16 6.37 7.73
CA ALA A 96 -1.87 6.90 6.41
C ALA A 96 -2.16 8.41 6.31
N ARG A 97 -1.43 9.06 5.44
CA ARG A 97 -1.51 10.51 5.23
C ARG A 97 -2.67 10.85 4.29
N ARG A 98 -3.51 11.78 4.70
CA ARG A 98 -4.57 12.33 3.83
C ARG A 98 -3.94 13.22 2.78
N ILE A 99 -4.34 13.01 1.53
CA ILE A 99 -3.87 13.79 0.38
C ILE A 99 -5.03 14.10 -0.56
N ARG A 100 -4.77 14.97 -1.53
CA ARG A 100 -5.66 15.17 -2.67
C ARG A 100 -4.88 14.90 -3.95
N VAL A 101 -5.45 14.08 -4.81
CA VAL A 101 -4.90 13.80 -6.13
C VAL A 101 -5.85 14.43 -7.15
N ARG A 102 -5.40 15.52 -7.77
CA ARG A 102 -6.24 16.32 -8.70
C ARG A 102 -7.62 16.63 -8.12
N GLY A 103 -7.64 17.08 -6.86
CA GLY A 103 -8.87 17.43 -6.16
C GLY A 103 -9.64 16.27 -5.53
N THR A 104 -9.29 15.03 -5.83
CA THR A 104 -9.94 13.85 -5.24
C THR A 104 -9.30 13.52 -3.89
N PRO A 105 -10.09 13.47 -2.79
CA PRO A 105 -9.57 13.02 -1.51
C PRO A 105 -9.06 11.59 -1.59
N SER A 106 -7.90 11.33 -1.00
CA SER A 106 -7.30 10.00 -0.95
C SER A 106 -6.40 9.88 0.28
N LYS A 107 -5.77 8.74 0.45
CA LYS A 107 -4.77 8.51 1.49
C LYS A 107 -3.59 7.76 0.89
N VAL A 108 -2.40 8.11 1.32
CA VAL A 108 -1.16 7.43 0.96
C VAL A 108 -0.47 6.94 2.23
N LEU A 109 0.13 5.76 2.20
CA LEU A 109 0.93 5.27 3.33
C LEU A 109 2.00 6.31 3.66
N THR A 110 2.27 6.53 4.94
CA THR A 110 3.43 7.35 5.31
C THR A 110 4.70 6.69 4.80
N VAL A 111 5.75 7.45 4.63
CA VAL A 111 7.01 6.93 4.07
C VAL A 111 7.56 5.78 4.91
N GLU A 112 7.42 5.81 6.25
CA GLU A 112 7.89 4.76 7.15
C GLU A 112 7.11 3.46 6.96
N TYR A 113 5.79 3.52 6.90
CA TYR A 113 4.98 2.34 6.61
C TYR A 113 5.17 1.83 5.20
N LEU A 114 5.36 2.72 4.23
CA LEU A 114 5.67 2.31 2.86
C LEU A 114 6.98 1.52 2.81
N ILE A 115 8.04 2.04 3.43
CA ILE A 115 9.32 1.33 3.53
C ILE A 115 9.12 -0.06 4.15
N ALA A 116 8.36 -0.15 5.24
CA ALA A 116 8.11 -1.43 5.88
C ALA A 116 7.40 -2.42 4.96
N THR A 117 6.40 -1.99 4.18
CA THR A 117 5.74 -2.87 3.19
C THR A 117 6.71 -3.33 2.10
N LEU A 118 7.59 -2.46 1.65
CA LEU A 118 8.61 -2.81 0.65
C LEU A 118 9.66 -3.77 1.23
N LEU A 119 10.01 -3.64 2.50
CA LEU A 119 10.87 -4.59 3.20
C LEU A 119 10.21 -5.96 3.37
N MET A 120 8.89 -6.01 3.52
CA MET A 120 8.15 -7.28 3.57
C MET A 120 8.27 -8.03 2.25
N ALA A 121 7.98 -7.38 1.13
CA ALA A 121 8.08 -7.96 -0.20
C ALA A 121 9.54 -8.21 -0.60
N PHE A 122 10.41 -7.27 -0.32
CA PHE A 122 11.85 -7.34 -0.47
C PHE A 122 12.33 -7.79 -1.86
N ARG A 123 11.59 -7.38 -2.90
CA ARG A 123 11.94 -7.67 -4.30
C ARG A 123 13.12 -6.81 -4.74
N PRO A 124 13.84 -7.20 -5.82
CA PRO A 124 14.94 -6.38 -6.34
C PRO A 124 14.59 -4.91 -6.56
N LYS A 125 13.42 -4.63 -7.14
CA LYS A 125 12.95 -3.25 -7.35
C LYS A 125 12.71 -2.51 -6.03
N ASP A 126 12.25 -3.20 -4.99
CA ASP A 126 12.01 -2.60 -3.69
C ASP A 126 13.32 -2.17 -3.04
N LYS A 127 14.35 -3.02 -3.14
CA LYS A 127 15.69 -2.73 -2.63
C LYS A 127 16.32 -1.51 -3.30
N MET A 128 15.96 -1.24 -4.55
CA MET A 128 16.44 -0.04 -5.26
C MET A 128 15.73 1.23 -4.81
N VAL A 129 14.48 1.15 -4.42
CA VAL A 129 13.65 2.30 -4.06
C VAL A 129 13.84 2.72 -2.60
N ILE A 130 13.98 1.74 -1.71
CA ILE A 130 14.08 1.98 -0.26
C ILE A 130 15.14 3.03 0.12
N PRO A 131 16.38 2.99 -0.43
CA PRO A 131 17.39 3.99 -0.08
C PRO A 131 16.93 5.43 -0.30
N HIS A 132 16.20 5.69 -1.38
CA HIS A 132 15.69 7.02 -1.70
C HIS A 132 14.58 7.44 -0.74
N LEU A 133 13.71 6.50 -0.36
CA LEU A 133 12.65 6.76 0.62
C LEU A 133 13.22 7.05 2.01
N LEU A 134 14.33 6.40 2.38
CA LEU A 134 14.99 6.61 3.67
C LEU A 134 15.43 8.06 3.87
N GLU A 135 15.75 8.77 2.80
CA GLU A 135 16.13 10.18 2.88
C GLU A 135 14.99 11.08 3.39
N GLN A 136 13.74 10.63 3.24
CA GLN A 136 12.55 11.36 3.68
C GLN A 136 11.91 10.79 4.95
N ALA A 137 12.42 9.66 5.45
CA ALA A 137 11.83 8.97 6.59
C ALA A 137 12.33 9.52 7.92
N ASP A 138 11.45 9.48 8.92
CA ASP A 138 11.83 9.59 10.32
C ASP A 138 12.40 8.23 10.74
N ILE A 139 13.72 8.17 10.85
CA ILE A 139 14.45 6.91 11.10
C ILE A 139 14.08 6.33 12.46
N GLN A 140 13.88 7.16 13.48
CA GLN A 140 13.48 6.70 14.80
C GLN A 140 12.11 6.02 14.74
N ARG A 141 11.15 6.64 14.07
CA ARG A 141 9.81 6.08 13.86
C ARG A 141 9.86 4.79 13.06
N LEU A 142 10.66 4.78 11.99
CA LEU A 142 10.84 3.57 11.18
C LEU A 142 11.37 2.42 12.02
N ASN A 143 12.43 2.64 12.79
CA ASN A 143 13.00 1.61 13.65
C ASN A 143 12.01 1.10 14.70
N GLU A 144 11.18 1.97 15.25
CA GLU A 144 10.13 1.60 16.17
C GLU A 144 9.09 0.67 15.50
N ILE A 145 8.64 1.02 14.32
CA ILE A 145 7.70 0.19 13.53
C ILE A 145 8.32 -1.17 13.22
N LEU A 146 9.54 -1.19 12.70
CA LEU A 146 10.22 -2.43 12.34
C LEU A 146 10.45 -3.31 13.57
N GLY A 147 10.79 -2.73 14.72
CA GLY A 147 10.97 -3.46 15.96
C GLY A 147 9.69 -4.15 16.44
N ARG A 148 8.54 -3.52 16.24
CA ARG A 148 7.26 -4.11 16.63
C ARG A 148 6.77 -5.22 15.69
N PHE A 149 7.08 -5.13 14.42
CA PHE A 149 6.50 -6.01 13.39
C PHE A 149 7.49 -6.98 12.75
N SER A 150 8.77 -6.93 13.11
CA SER A 150 9.75 -7.93 12.66
C SER A 150 9.56 -9.25 13.39
N ASP A 151 9.71 -10.36 12.67
CA ASP A 151 9.73 -11.70 13.25
C ASP A 151 10.75 -12.58 12.50
N GLU A 152 10.85 -13.86 12.88
CA GLU A 152 11.79 -14.80 12.24
C GLU A 152 11.48 -15.04 10.77
N LYS A 153 10.21 -15.05 10.39
CA LYS A 153 9.79 -15.28 9.00
C LYS A 153 9.99 -14.02 8.16
N THR A 154 9.77 -12.85 8.76
CA THR A 154 9.88 -11.57 8.08
C THR A 154 10.74 -10.63 8.92
N PRO A 155 12.07 -10.80 8.88
CA PRO A 155 12.99 -10.01 9.70
C PRO A 155 13.25 -8.64 9.07
N LEU A 156 12.31 -7.72 9.22
CA LEU A 156 12.33 -6.39 8.60
C LEU A 156 13.56 -5.58 9.00
N ASP A 157 13.90 -5.61 10.27
CA ASP A 157 15.07 -4.92 10.83
C ASP A 157 16.38 -5.40 10.19
N LYS A 158 16.53 -6.71 10.02
CA LYS A 158 17.70 -7.29 9.36
C LYS A 158 17.75 -6.94 7.88
N ARG A 159 16.60 -6.94 7.21
CA ARG A 159 16.50 -6.55 5.81
C ARG A 159 16.89 -5.10 5.60
N LEU A 160 16.45 -4.20 6.49
CA LEU A 160 16.89 -2.81 6.46
C LEU A 160 18.41 -2.71 6.67
N GLY A 161 18.95 -3.47 7.62
CA GLY A 161 20.40 -3.51 7.88
C GLY A 161 21.20 -3.88 6.65
N ARG A 162 20.75 -4.86 5.87
CA ARG A 162 21.39 -5.28 4.61
C ARG A 162 21.41 -4.14 3.59
N ILE A 163 20.31 -3.39 3.49
CA ILE A 163 20.25 -2.24 2.58
C ILE A 163 21.24 -1.16 3.03
N LEU A 164 21.27 -0.83 4.32
CA LEU A 164 22.18 0.18 4.84
C LEU A 164 23.65 -0.20 4.65
N GLU A 165 23.97 -1.48 4.81
CA GLU A 165 25.34 -1.99 4.54
C GLU A 165 25.72 -1.83 3.06
N SER A 166 24.77 -2.06 2.15
CA SER A 166 25.03 -1.93 0.70
C SER A 166 25.28 -0.49 0.26
N LEU A 167 24.96 0.49 1.07
CA LEU A 167 25.16 1.91 0.79
C LEU A 167 26.53 2.45 1.26
N ARG A 168 27.31 1.65 1.95
CA ARG A 168 28.65 2.01 2.44
C ARG A 168 29.74 1.82 1.39
#